data_3d257e54275940884775efd0228be327
#
_entry.id   3d257e54275940884775efd0228be327
#
_cell.length_a   1.000
_cell.length_b   1.000
_cell.length_c   1.000
_cell.angle_alpha   90.00
_cell.angle_beta   90.00
_cell.angle_gamma   90.00
#
_symmetry.space_group_name_H-M   'P 1'
#
loop_
_entity.id
_entity.type
_entity.pdbx_description
1 polymer ?
#
loop_
_entity_poly.entity_id
_entity_poly.type
_entity_poly.pdbx_seq_one_letter_code
_entity_poly.pdbx_strand_id
1 'polypeptide(L)'
;VLKFREQEVYLKGIQIHLELRRFYPFESLASHTLGYTQFITMREYKELSKYGYKIQDRIGRIGLEAAFEDTLRGKWGGEMLEIDASGAIQRNLGYKAPEAGKDLVLTIDLNLQKIAEQVLENKVAGAIVALDPRTGAIKALASKPTFDPNFFTKSLTTQEEYESIFLAPDLPLLSRALNAYDPGSTWKVVTGMAGMESGKFPPDIRLE
;
A
#
# COMPACT_ATOMS: atom_id res chain seq x y z
N VAL A 1 -14.30 9.81 21.48
CA VAL A 1 -12.99 10.10 22.09
C VAL A 1 -13.07 11.27 23.06
N LEU A 2 -13.59 12.44 22.67
CA LEU A 2 -13.68 13.63 23.56
C LEU A 2 -14.48 13.37 24.83
N LYS A 3 -15.65 12.73 24.72
CA LYS A 3 -16.48 12.37 25.91
C LYS A 3 -15.79 11.42 26.89
N PHE A 4 -14.90 10.54 26.41
CA PHE A 4 -14.14 9.63 27.29
C PHE A 4 -12.98 10.34 27.98
N ARG A 5 -12.31 11.31 27.29
CA ARG A 5 -11.24 12.11 27.93
C ARG A 5 -11.74 12.94 29.10
N GLU A 6 -12.96 13.46 29.02
CA GLU A 6 -13.56 14.20 30.13
C GLU A 6 -13.88 13.29 31.34
N GLN A 7 -14.05 12.00 31.12
CA GLN A 7 -14.34 11.00 32.17
C GLN A 7 -13.10 10.21 32.62
N GLU A 8 -11.93 10.36 31.97
CA GLU A 8 -10.70 9.64 32.27
C GLU A 8 -10.27 9.80 33.75
N VAL A 9 -10.53 10.98 34.33
CA VAL A 9 -10.24 11.28 35.75
C VAL A 9 -11.05 10.39 36.71
N TYR A 10 -12.21 9.89 36.28
CA TYR A 10 -13.10 9.05 37.10
C TYR A 10 -12.93 7.55 36.83
N LEU A 11 -12.24 7.16 35.76
CA LEU A 11 -12.05 5.78 35.32
C LEU A 11 -10.67 5.28 35.71
N LYS A 12 -10.47 4.98 37.01
CA LYS A 12 -9.20 4.43 37.50
C LYS A 12 -8.83 3.12 36.78
N GLY A 13 -7.64 3.06 36.22
CA GLY A 13 -7.08 1.88 35.54
C GLY A 13 -7.43 1.80 34.05
N ILE A 14 -8.07 2.80 33.46
CA ILE A 14 -8.29 2.91 32.02
C ILE A 14 -7.34 3.98 31.46
N GLN A 15 -6.59 3.62 30.41
CA GLN A 15 -5.79 4.54 29.63
C GLN A 15 -6.30 4.59 28.21
N ILE A 16 -6.44 5.80 27.66
CA ILE A 16 -6.87 6.03 26.28
C ILE A 16 -5.64 6.24 25.42
N HIS A 17 -5.36 5.28 24.56
CA HIS A 17 -4.32 5.41 23.54
C HIS A 17 -4.94 5.79 22.20
N LEU A 18 -4.37 6.83 21.58
CA LEU A 18 -4.71 7.20 20.20
C LEU A 18 -3.82 6.41 19.26
N GLU A 19 -4.43 5.60 18.42
CA GLU A 19 -3.74 4.87 17.35
C GLU A 19 -4.04 5.53 16.01
N LEU A 20 -3.00 5.90 15.28
CA LEU A 20 -3.13 6.34 13.90
C LEU A 20 -3.22 5.11 12.99
N ARG A 21 -4.28 5.04 12.22
CA ARG A 21 -4.50 3.97 11.24
C ARG A 21 -4.58 4.54 9.84
N ARG A 22 -4.07 3.81 8.87
CA ARG A 22 -4.38 4.07 7.47
C ARG A 22 -5.86 3.89 7.23
N PHE A 23 -6.43 4.77 6.44
CA PHE A 23 -7.79 4.67 5.96
C PHE A 23 -7.80 4.88 4.45
N TYR A 24 -8.39 3.96 3.73
CA TYR A 24 -8.50 3.98 2.28
C TYR A 24 -9.96 4.32 1.91
N PRO A 25 -10.27 5.61 1.62
CA PRO A 25 -11.65 6.08 1.50
C PRO A 25 -12.38 5.54 0.27
N PHE A 26 -11.65 5.03 -0.70
CA PHE A 26 -12.20 4.42 -1.92
C PHE A 26 -12.12 2.89 -1.90
N GLU A 27 -11.92 2.29 -0.72
CA GLU A 27 -11.91 0.85 -0.51
C GLU A 27 -10.97 0.13 -1.48
N SER A 28 -11.48 -0.72 -2.36
CA SER A 28 -10.70 -1.53 -3.29
C SER A 28 -10.10 -0.75 -4.47
N LEU A 29 -10.49 0.51 -4.68
CA LEU A 29 -10.02 1.29 -5.82
C LEU A 29 -8.50 1.50 -5.75
N ALA A 30 -7.79 1.14 -6.82
CA ALA A 30 -6.34 1.21 -6.94
C ALA A 30 -5.57 0.43 -5.85
N SER A 31 -6.20 -0.59 -5.23
CA SER A 31 -5.64 -1.31 -4.07
C SER A 31 -4.24 -1.88 -4.32
N HIS A 32 -3.99 -2.47 -5.49
CA HIS A 32 -2.66 -3.00 -5.84
C HIS A 32 -1.60 -1.90 -6.01
N THR A 33 -2.02 -0.72 -6.48
CA THR A 33 -1.13 0.43 -6.65
C THR A 33 -0.81 1.05 -5.28
N LEU A 34 -1.83 1.31 -4.48
CA LEU A 34 -1.67 1.88 -3.15
C LEU A 34 -0.96 0.89 -2.22
N GLY A 35 -1.39 -0.35 -2.23
CA GLY A 35 -0.94 -1.35 -1.29
C GLY A 35 -1.66 -1.25 0.06
N TYR A 36 -1.05 -1.84 1.08
CA TYR A 36 -1.59 -1.81 2.44
C TYR A 36 -0.47 -1.81 3.48
N THR A 37 -0.82 -1.43 4.70
CA THR A 37 0.06 -1.49 5.86
C THR A 37 -0.39 -2.58 6.82
N GLN A 38 0.56 -3.23 7.49
CA GLN A 38 0.31 -4.25 8.50
C GLN A 38 1.31 -4.11 9.66
N PHE A 39 0.96 -4.62 10.83
CA PHE A 39 1.87 -4.64 11.97
C PHE A 39 3.19 -5.33 11.63
N ILE A 40 4.28 -4.80 12.16
CA ILE A 40 5.59 -5.44 12.06
C ILE A 40 5.58 -6.74 12.90
N THR A 41 6.28 -7.74 12.41
CA THR A 41 6.51 -8.97 13.16
C THR A 41 7.68 -8.80 14.16
N MET A 42 7.76 -9.67 15.15
CA MET A 42 8.91 -9.67 16.09
C MET A 42 10.25 -9.86 15.40
N ARG A 43 10.29 -10.59 14.29
CA ARG A 43 11.51 -10.76 13.49
C ARG A 43 11.92 -9.43 12.84
N GLU A 44 10.99 -8.78 12.18
CA GLU A 44 11.22 -7.46 11.54
C GLU A 44 11.58 -6.39 12.57
N TYR A 45 10.93 -6.40 13.74
CA TYR A 45 11.24 -5.46 14.81
C TYR A 45 12.70 -5.53 15.24
N LYS A 46 13.29 -6.73 15.37
CA LYS A 46 14.70 -6.89 15.73
C LYS A 46 15.64 -6.18 14.74
N GLU A 47 15.27 -6.14 13.47
CA GLU A 47 16.06 -5.51 12.41
C GLU A 47 15.75 -4.02 12.28
N LEU A 48 14.48 -3.62 12.48
CA LEU A 48 13.98 -2.27 12.22
C LEU A 48 14.04 -1.34 13.44
N SER A 49 14.16 -1.88 14.66
CA SER A 49 14.22 -1.07 15.89
C SER A 49 15.32 -0.03 15.88
N LYS A 50 16.48 -0.35 15.28
CA LYS A 50 17.60 0.59 15.09
C LYS A 50 17.28 1.79 14.21
N TYR A 51 16.23 1.69 13.39
CA TYR A 51 15.69 2.78 12.57
C TYR A 51 14.49 3.49 13.23
N GLY A 52 14.26 3.24 14.52
CA GLY A 52 13.25 3.90 15.33
C GLY A 52 11.84 3.30 15.18
N TYR A 53 11.70 2.07 14.66
CA TYR A 53 10.45 1.35 14.68
C TYR A 53 10.14 0.81 16.07
N LYS A 54 8.85 0.84 16.43
CA LYS A 54 8.31 0.22 17.65
C LYS A 54 7.56 -1.06 17.29
N ILE A 55 7.40 -1.96 18.25
CA ILE A 55 6.75 -3.26 18.02
C ILE A 55 5.29 -3.13 17.52
N GLN A 56 4.64 -2.05 17.87
CA GLN A 56 3.27 -1.75 17.45
C GLN A 56 3.18 -0.92 16.15
N ASP A 57 4.31 -0.64 15.51
CA ASP A 57 4.29 0.10 14.25
C ASP A 57 3.71 -0.77 13.14
N ARG A 58 3.16 -0.09 12.14
CA ARG A 58 2.75 -0.68 10.87
C ARG A 58 3.75 -0.29 9.80
N ILE A 59 3.97 -1.20 8.87
CA ILE A 59 4.81 -0.96 7.69
C ILE A 59 4.03 -1.29 6.42
N GLY A 60 4.37 -0.64 5.33
CA GLY A 60 3.86 -0.97 4.01
C GLY A 60 4.29 -2.36 3.57
N ARG A 61 3.36 -3.16 3.05
CA ARG A 61 3.63 -4.53 2.62
C ARG A 61 3.80 -4.66 1.12
N ILE A 62 3.00 -3.95 0.36
CA ILE A 62 3.04 -3.92 -1.09
C ILE A 62 2.73 -2.51 -1.61
N GLY A 63 2.88 -2.31 -2.91
CA GLY A 63 2.51 -1.07 -3.59
C GLY A 63 3.28 0.16 -3.11
N LEU A 64 2.64 1.31 -3.19
CA LEU A 64 3.22 2.59 -2.78
C LEU A 64 3.48 2.67 -1.27
N GLU A 65 2.64 2.02 -0.44
CA GLU A 65 2.87 1.95 1.00
C GLU A 65 4.23 1.31 1.31
N ALA A 66 4.62 0.25 0.60
CA ALA A 66 5.93 -0.38 0.79
C ALA A 66 7.07 0.41 0.12
N ALA A 67 6.85 0.88 -1.11
CA ALA A 67 7.89 1.54 -1.88
C ALA A 67 8.29 2.91 -1.31
N PHE A 68 7.35 3.60 -0.67
CA PHE A 68 7.53 4.93 -0.10
C PHE A 68 7.35 4.95 1.42
N GLU A 69 7.58 3.83 2.10
CA GLU A 69 7.47 3.70 3.56
C GLU A 69 8.20 4.83 4.29
N ASP A 70 9.46 5.09 3.95
CA ASP A 70 10.28 6.15 4.58
C ASP A 70 9.70 7.56 4.40
N THR A 71 8.96 7.77 3.32
CA THR A 71 8.33 9.07 3.02
C THR A 71 6.98 9.20 3.73
N LEU A 72 6.19 8.14 3.70
CA LEU A 72 4.84 8.09 4.24
C LEU A 72 4.81 7.91 5.75
N ARG A 73 5.86 7.29 6.31
CA ARG A 73 6.00 7.08 7.72
C ARG A 73 6.38 8.39 8.41
N GLY A 74 5.65 8.76 9.44
CA GLY A 74 6.05 9.84 10.35
C GLY A 74 7.17 9.40 11.31
N LYS A 75 7.57 10.31 12.17
CA LYS A 75 8.51 10.01 13.27
C LYS A 75 7.80 10.17 14.59
N TRP A 76 8.05 9.23 15.47
CA TRP A 76 7.50 9.28 16.81
C TRP A 76 8.01 10.49 17.59
N GLY A 77 7.08 11.17 18.24
CA GLY A 77 7.37 12.06 19.34
C GLY A 77 7.55 11.29 20.65
N GLY A 78 7.74 12.01 21.72
CA GLY A 78 7.83 11.41 23.04
C GLY A 78 7.99 12.45 24.14
N GLU A 79 7.68 12.03 25.35
CA GLU A 79 7.93 12.78 26.56
C GLU A 79 9.01 12.07 27.38
N MET A 80 9.92 12.84 27.91
CA MET A 80 10.91 12.34 28.86
C MET A 80 10.41 12.68 30.26
N LEU A 81 10.06 11.64 31.01
CA LEU A 81 9.49 11.79 32.35
C LEU A 81 10.45 11.23 33.37
N GLU A 82 10.65 11.96 34.48
CA GLU A 82 11.28 11.42 35.68
C GLU A 82 10.19 10.78 36.54
N ILE A 83 10.38 9.50 36.85
CA ILE A 83 9.46 8.73 37.69
C ILE A 83 10.17 8.27 38.97
N ASP A 84 9.45 8.21 40.09
CA ASP A 84 9.95 7.64 41.32
C ASP A 84 9.86 6.10 41.36
N ALA A 85 10.30 5.51 42.47
CA ALA A 85 10.27 4.06 42.63
C ALA A 85 8.86 3.45 42.68
N SER A 86 7.82 4.27 42.88
CA SER A 86 6.41 3.86 42.84
C SER A 86 5.80 3.98 41.45
N GLY A 87 6.54 4.56 40.47
CA GLY A 87 6.05 4.83 39.13
C GLY A 87 5.32 6.18 38.99
N ALA A 88 5.31 7.01 40.05
CA ALA A 88 4.68 8.32 40.00
C ALA A 88 5.57 9.34 39.25
N ILE A 89 4.96 10.11 38.34
CA ILE A 89 5.66 11.15 37.58
C ILE A 89 6.04 12.29 38.52
N GLN A 90 7.35 12.55 38.64
CA GLN A 90 7.91 13.64 39.43
C GLN A 90 8.02 14.92 38.63
N ARG A 91 8.50 14.84 37.41
CA ARG A 91 8.58 15.98 36.47
C ARG A 91 8.75 15.56 35.03
N ASN A 92 8.36 16.46 34.13
CA ASN A 92 8.63 16.34 32.71
C ASN A 92 9.99 16.98 32.41
N LEU A 93 10.92 16.19 31.84
CA LEU A 93 12.29 16.60 31.52
C LEU A 93 12.41 17.11 30.06
N GLY A 94 11.43 16.81 29.20
CA GLY A 94 11.45 17.26 27.82
C GLY A 94 10.33 16.66 26.99
N TYR A 95 10.02 17.33 25.90
CA TYR A 95 9.02 16.91 24.92
C TYR A 95 9.62 16.98 23.53
N LYS A 96 9.43 15.93 22.74
CA LYS A 96 9.71 15.89 21.31
C LYS A 96 8.39 15.73 20.56
N ALA A 97 8.05 16.72 19.72
CA ALA A 97 6.84 16.62 18.89
C ALA A 97 6.96 15.49 17.88
N PRO A 98 5.86 14.75 17.58
CA PRO A 98 5.83 13.82 16.46
C PRO A 98 5.93 14.59 15.14
N GLU A 99 6.58 13.99 14.15
CA GLU A 99 6.64 14.50 12.79
C GLU A 99 5.70 13.67 11.91
N ALA A 100 4.78 14.32 11.20
CA ALA A 100 3.92 13.62 10.23
C ALA A 100 4.73 13.13 9.02
N GLY A 101 4.29 12.04 8.41
CA GLY A 101 4.81 11.62 7.10
C GLY A 101 4.43 12.64 6.01
N LYS A 102 5.07 12.51 4.86
CA LYS A 102 4.83 13.40 3.72
C LYS A 102 3.72 12.84 2.83
N ASP A 103 3.07 13.73 2.10
CA ASP A 103 2.09 13.36 1.08
C ASP A 103 2.79 12.88 -0.21
N LEU A 104 2.16 11.92 -0.89
CA LEU A 104 2.54 11.50 -2.24
C LEU A 104 1.49 11.98 -3.23
N VAL A 105 1.92 12.77 -4.22
CA VAL A 105 1.08 13.17 -5.34
C VAL A 105 1.32 12.20 -6.49
N LEU A 106 0.28 11.47 -6.87
CA LEU A 106 0.35 10.46 -7.92
C LEU A 106 -0.02 11.03 -9.29
N THR A 107 0.47 10.39 -10.34
CA THR A 107 0.08 10.69 -11.72
C THR A 107 -1.23 10.01 -12.12
N ILE A 108 -1.78 9.13 -11.26
CA ILE A 108 -3.05 8.44 -11.46
C ILE A 108 -4.18 9.46 -11.57
N ASP A 109 -4.96 9.32 -12.65
CA ASP A 109 -6.22 10.02 -12.81
C ASP A 109 -7.33 9.18 -12.17
N LEU A 110 -7.99 9.75 -11.16
CA LEU A 110 -9.02 9.03 -10.40
C LEU A 110 -10.19 8.56 -11.27
N ASN A 111 -10.58 9.36 -12.28
CA ASN A 111 -11.70 9.00 -13.16
C ASN A 111 -11.30 7.88 -14.11
N LEU A 112 -10.11 7.96 -14.71
CA LEU A 112 -9.59 6.88 -15.55
C LEU A 112 -9.41 5.58 -14.77
N GLN A 113 -8.92 5.66 -13.53
CA GLN A 113 -8.79 4.49 -12.66
C GLN A 113 -10.15 3.83 -12.40
N LYS A 114 -11.18 4.63 -12.05
CA LYS A 114 -12.55 4.12 -11.86
C LYS A 114 -13.10 3.45 -13.13
N ILE A 115 -12.93 4.08 -14.29
CA ILE A 115 -13.37 3.51 -15.57
C ILE A 115 -12.65 2.19 -15.85
N ALA A 116 -11.33 2.14 -15.66
CA ALA A 116 -10.56 0.92 -15.87
C ALA A 116 -11.04 -0.23 -14.98
N GLU A 117 -11.32 0.03 -13.71
CA GLU A 117 -11.84 -0.99 -12.80
C GLU A 117 -13.26 -1.40 -13.13
N GLN A 118 -14.13 -0.48 -13.53
CA GLN A 118 -15.48 -0.79 -14.00
C GLN A 118 -15.49 -1.69 -15.25
N VAL A 119 -14.58 -1.44 -16.19
CA VAL A 119 -14.42 -2.31 -17.39
C VAL A 119 -14.03 -3.74 -17.00
N LEU A 120 -13.26 -3.88 -15.93
CA LEU A 120 -12.84 -5.18 -15.41
C LEU A 120 -13.93 -5.86 -14.55
N GLU A 121 -14.97 -5.16 -14.11
CA GLU A 121 -15.95 -5.65 -13.13
C GLU A 121 -16.58 -6.97 -13.55
N ASN A 122 -16.92 -7.12 -14.83
CA ASN A 122 -17.53 -8.32 -15.39
C ASN A 122 -16.52 -9.36 -15.89
N LYS A 123 -15.22 -9.21 -15.55
CA LYS A 123 -14.18 -10.17 -15.93
C LYS A 123 -13.79 -11.02 -14.72
N VAL A 124 -13.41 -12.26 -14.97
CA VAL A 124 -12.91 -13.14 -13.91
C VAL A 124 -11.55 -12.62 -13.39
N ALA A 125 -10.66 -12.29 -14.30
CA ALA A 125 -9.34 -11.73 -14.00
C ALA A 125 -8.85 -10.89 -15.18
N GLY A 126 -8.00 -9.90 -14.89
CA GLY A 126 -7.41 -9.06 -15.93
C GLY A 126 -6.68 -7.84 -15.36
N ALA A 127 -6.08 -7.08 -16.26
CA ALA A 127 -5.45 -5.81 -15.93
C ALA A 127 -5.64 -4.79 -17.03
N ILE A 128 -5.67 -3.51 -16.64
CA ILE A 128 -5.68 -2.37 -17.56
C ILE A 128 -4.61 -1.39 -17.09
N VAL A 129 -3.75 -0.98 -18.02
CA VAL A 129 -2.71 0.03 -17.80
C VAL A 129 -2.90 1.15 -18.81
N ALA A 130 -3.02 2.37 -18.33
CA ALA A 130 -3.07 3.58 -19.18
C ALA A 130 -1.88 4.47 -18.87
N LEU A 131 -1.13 4.80 -19.91
CA LEU A 131 0.09 5.61 -19.86
C LEU A 131 -0.06 6.85 -20.74
N ASP A 132 0.49 7.97 -20.31
CA ASP A 132 0.75 9.11 -21.21
C ASP A 132 2.03 8.81 -22.01
N PRO A 133 1.96 8.62 -23.32
CA PRO A 133 3.12 8.21 -24.11
C PRO A 133 4.20 9.29 -24.21
N ARG A 134 3.88 10.55 -23.91
CA ARG A 134 4.83 11.68 -23.96
C ARG A 134 5.68 11.77 -22.71
N THR A 135 5.14 11.40 -21.57
CA THR A 135 5.77 11.58 -20.25
C THR A 135 6.10 10.27 -19.55
N GLY A 136 5.49 9.15 -19.98
CA GLY A 136 5.53 7.88 -19.29
C GLY A 136 4.68 7.84 -18.02
N ALA A 137 3.92 8.90 -17.71
CA ALA A 137 3.10 8.96 -16.52
C ALA A 137 1.98 7.93 -16.55
N ILE A 138 1.88 7.11 -15.50
CA ILE A 138 0.81 6.14 -15.33
C ILE A 138 -0.45 6.89 -14.93
N LYS A 139 -1.51 6.78 -15.75
CA LYS A 139 -2.81 7.42 -15.55
C LYS A 139 -3.83 6.49 -14.94
N ALA A 140 -3.75 5.20 -15.23
CA ALA A 140 -4.51 4.16 -14.55
C ALA A 140 -3.70 2.87 -14.49
N LEU A 141 -3.85 2.14 -13.40
CA LEU A 141 -3.22 0.83 -13.17
C LEU A 141 -4.22 -0.04 -12.40
N ALA A 142 -5.07 -0.73 -13.13
CA ALA A 142 -6.12 -1.57 -12.58
C ALA A 142 -5.77 -3.06 -12.70
N SER A 143 -6.14 -3.82 -11.70
CA SER A 143 -5.95 -5.27 -11.65
C SER A 143 -7.15 -5.94 -10.98
N LYS A 144 -7.59 -7.06 -11.52
CA LYS A 144 -8.69 -7.86 -10.96
C LYS A 144 -8.30 -9.35 -10.89
N PRO A 145 -8.70 -10.07 -9.84
CA PRO A 145 -9.46 -9.64 -8.67
C PRO A 145 -8.74 -8.56 -7.85
N THR A 146 -9.49 -7.83 -7.07
CA THR A 146 -9.01 -6.77 -6.19
C THR A 146 -9.33 -7.10 -4.72
N PHE A 147 -8.86 -6.29 -3.80
CA PHE A 147 -9.09 -6.42 -2.36
C PHE A 147 -9.30 -5.04 -1.72
N ASP A 148 -9.95 -4.98 -0.56
CA ASP A 148 -10.03 -3.75 0.22
C ASP A 148 -8.81 -3.65 1.16
N PRO A 149 -7.92 -2.64 1.00
CA PRO A 149 -6.77 -2.45 1.88
C PRO A 149 -7.16 -2.18 3.35
N ASN A 150 -8.39 -1.69 3.61
CA ASN A 150 -8.89 -1.48 4.96
C ASN A 150 -9.00 -2.79 5.76
N PHE A 151 -9.10 -3.93 5.07
CA PHE A 151 -9.03 -5.25 5.70
C PHE A 151 -7.82 -5.38 6.63
N PHE A 152 -6.65 -4.94 6.17
CA PHE A 152 -5.39 -5.06 6.91
C PHE A 152 -5.25 -4.05 8.05
N THR A 153 -6.13 -3.05 8.12
CA THR A 153 -6.13 -2.05 9.19
C THR A 153 -6.98 -2.47 10.39
N LYS A 154 -7.82 -3.50 10.25
CA LYS A 154 -8.67 -4.03 11.32
C LYS A 154 -7.83 -4.61 12.45
N SER A 155 -8.33 -4.52 13.67
CA SER A 155 -7.69 -5.14 14.84
C SER A 155 -8.03 -6.63 14.97
N LEU A 156 -9.19 -7.03 14.47
CA LEU A 156 -9.69 -8.41 14.47
C LEU A 156 -10.16 -8.75 13.06
N THR A 157 -9.80 -9.94 12.61
CA THR A 157 -10.18 -10.50 11.32
C THR A 157 -10.80 -11.86 11.55
N THR A 158 -11.88 -12.19 10.88
CA THR A 158 -12.47 -13.53 10.94
C THR A 158 -11.65 -14.50 10.08
N GLN A 159 -11.80 -15.80 10.37
CA GLN A 159 -11.16 -16.85 9.56
C GLN A 159 -11.60 -16.77 8.09
N GLU A 160 -12.88 -16.53 7.88
CA GLU A 160 -13.50 -16.42 6.55
C GLU A 160 -12.94 -15.22 5.75
N GLU A 161 -12.80 -14.06 6.39
CA GLU A 161 -12.16 -12.87 5.79
C GLU A 161 -10.68 -13.15 5.45
N TYR A 162 -9.96 -13.86 6.32
CA TYR A 162 -8.57 -14.24 6.06
C TYR A 162 -8.45 -15.15 4.83
N GLU A 163 -9.28 -16.20 4.77
CA GLU A 163 -9.29 -17.15 3.68
C GLU A 163 -9.65 -16.49 2.33
N SER A 164 -10.60 -15.55 2.34
CA SER A 164 -11.01 -14.82 1.14
C SER A 164 -9.90 -13.97 0.51
N ILE A 165 -8.87 -13.63 1.26
CA ILE A 165 -7.74 -12.82 0.79
C ILE A 165 -6.49 -13.68 0.54
N PHE A 166 -6.13 -14.53 1.50
CA PHE A 166 -4.85 -15.24 1.46
C PHE A 166 -4.91 -16.63 0.83
N LEU A 167 -6.07 -17.28 0.91
CA LEU A 167 -6.27 -18.65 0.40
C LEU A 167 -7.19 -18.69 -0.83
N ALA A 168 -7.65 -17.55 -1.29
CA ALA A 168 -8.49 -17.46 -2.48
C ALA A 168 -7.73 -17.94 -3.73
N PRO A 169 -8.30 -18.88 -4.50
CA PRO A 169 -7.63 -19.46 -5.67
C PRO A 169 -7.41 -18.46 -6.80
N ASP A 170 -8.17 -17.39 -6.81
CA ASP A 170 -8.10 -16.30 -7.79
C ASP A 170 -7.05 -15.22 -7.44
N LEU A 171 -6.33 -15.40 -6.32
CA LEU A 171 -5.18 -14.59 -5.91
C LEU A 171 -5.45 -13.07 -5.94
N PRO A 172 -6.32 -12.54 -5.08
CA PRO A 172 -6.69 -11.12 -5.10
C PRO A 172 -5.54 -10.16 -4.78
N LEU A 173 -4.50 -10.60 -4.09
CA LEU A 173 -3.31 -9.79 -3.81
C LEU A 173 -2.33 -9.68 -4.98
N LEU A 174 -2.50 -10.50 -6.02
CA LEU A 174 -1.62 -10.50 -7.18
C LEU A 174 -1.93 -9.32 -8.10
N SER A 175 -0.98 -8.38 -8.24
CA SER A 175 -1.08 -7.33 -9.25
C SER A 175 -0.83 -7.88 -10.64
N ARG A 176 -1.91 -8.15 -11.37
CA ARG A 176 -1.84 -8.65 -12.76
C ARG A 176 -1.32 -7.60 -13.72
N ALA A 177 -1.41 -6.33 -13.38
CA ALA A 177 -0.87 -5.24 -14.18
C ALA A 177 0.68 -5.20 -14.16
N LEU A 178 1.31 -5.77 -13.12
CA LEU A 178 2.76 -5.80 -12.94
C LEU A 178 3.34 -7.21 -13.08
N ASN A 179 2.50 -8.19 -13.38
CA ASN A 179 2.95 -9.57 -13.54
C ASN A 179 3.48 -9.81 -14.98
N ALA A 180 4.41 -10.75 -15.10
CA ALA A 180 4.94 -11.15 -16.39
C ALA A 180 4.01 -12.17 -17.07
N TYR A 181 3.81 -11.98 -18.38
CA TYR A 181 3.02 -12.87 -19.23
C TYR A 181 3.77 -13.13 -20.53
N ASP A 182 3.51 -14.29 -21.13
CA ASP A 182 3.99 -14.57 -22.47
C ASP A 182 3.34 -13.61 -23.47
N PRO A 183 4.11 -12.78 -24.19
CA PRO A 183 3.57 -11.69 -25.00
C PRO A 183 2.79 -12.16 -26.22
N GLY A 184 3.00 -13.38 -26.67
CA GLY A 184 2.33 -13.92 -27.85
C GLY A 184 2.50 -13.00 -29.07
N SER A 185 1.38 -12.82 -29.86
CA SER A 185 1.39 -12.02 -31.07
C SER A 185 1.70 -10.52 -30.85
N THR A 186 1.57 -9.99 -29.63
CA THR A 186 1.96 -8.60 -29.34
C THR A 186 3.45 -8.38 -29.52
N TRP A 187 4.27 -9.42 -29.38
CA TRP A 187 5.72 -9.36 -29.62
C TRP A 187 6.10 -9.21 -31.09
N LYS A 188 5.17 -9.49 -32.02
CA LYS A 188 5.45 -9.38 -33.46
C LYS A 188 5.86 -7.98 -33.90
N VAL A 189 5.37 -6.94 -33.23
CA VAL A 189 5.78 -5.56 -33.50
C VAL A 189 7.30 -5.39 -33.26
N VAL A 190 7.78 -5.88 -32.12
CA VAL A 190 9.20 -5.83 -31.75
C VAL A 190 10.04 -6.65 -32.71
N THR A 191 9.60 -7.88 -33.01
CA THR A 191 10.29 -8.78 -33.93
C THR A 191 10.35 -8.20 -35.35
N GLY A 192 9.24 -7.61 -35.84
CA GLY A 192 9.17 -6.97 -37.14
C GLY A 192 10.10 -5.76 -37.23
N MET A 193 10.13 -4.89 -36.23
CA MET A 193 11.03 -3.75 -36.18
C MET A 193 12.51 -4.19 -36.17
N ALA A 194 12.85 -5.16 -35.32
CA ALA A 194 14.21 -5.72 -35.27
C ALA A 194 14.62 -6.36 -36.60
N GLY A 195 13.70 -7.03 -37.30
CA GLY A 195 13.92 -7.56 -38.63
C GLY A 195 14.25 -6.48 -39.63
N MET A 196 13.48 -5.41 -39.68
CA MET A 196 13.72 -4.26 -40.60
C MET A 196 15.04 -3.56 -40.27
N GLU A 197 15.33 -3.27 -39.01
CA GLU A 197 16.57 -2.64 -38.58
C GLU A 197 17.81 -3.49 -38.86
N SER A 198 17.69 -4.81 -38.89
CA SER A 198 18.78 -5.71 -39.25
C SER A 198 19.25 -5.56 -40.72
N GLY A 199 18.45 -4.91 -41.54
CA GLY A 199 18.66 -4.79 -43.00
C GLY A 199 18.44 -6.06 -43.81
N LYS A 200 18.11 -7.17 -43.13
CA LYS A 200 17.86 -8.48 -43.77
C LYS A 200 16.42 -8.64 -44.27
N PHE A 201 15.52 -7.88 -43.70
CA PHE A 201 14.08 -7.94 -43.98
C PHE A 201 13.53 -6.55 -44.26
N PRO A 202 13.69 -6.05 -45.54
CA PRO A 202 13.10 -4.77 -45.91
C PRO A 202 11.57 -4.80 -45.87
N PRO A 203 10.89 -3.65 -45.70
CA PRO A 203 9.42 -3.58 -45.48
C PRO A 203 8.57 -4.19 -46.57
N ASP A 204 9.12 -4.31 -47.76
CA ASP A 204 8.45 -4.82 -48.98
C ASP A 204 8.71 -6.30 -49.25
N ILE A 205 9.50 -6.97 -48.40
CA ILE A 205 9.76 -8.40 -48.56
C ILE A 205 8.48 -9.22 -48.29
N ARG A 206 8.15 -10.11 -49.20
CA ARG A 206 7.11 -11.13 -49.01
C ARG A 206 7.78 -12.43 -48.59
N LEU A 207 7.39 -12.91 -47.44
CA LEU A 207 7.79 -14.26 -46.96
C LEU A 207 6.74 -15.25 -47.52
N GLU A 208 7.15 -16.18 -48.33
CA GLU A 208 6.34 -17.30 -48.85
C GLU A 208 6.16 -18.38 -47.78
#